data_3bb7d377f426ad685b4541a790b8be89
#
_entry.id   3bb7d377f426ad685b4541a790b8be89
#
_cell.length_a   1.000
_cell.length_b   1.000
_cell.length_c   1.000
_cell.angle_alpha   90.00
_cell.angle_beta   90.00
_cell.angle_gamma   90.00
#
_symmetry.space_group_name_H-M   'P 1'
#
loop_
_entity.id
_entity.type
_entity.pdbx_description
1 polymer ?
#
loop_
_entity_poly.entity_id
_entity_poly.type
_entity_poly.pdbx_seq_one_letter_code
_entity_poly.pdbx_strand_id
1 'polypeptide(L)'
;RSRRQRQMCIRDRNNILYIGTSPDYQWLFGQMIQELQLCRPRYDELISLQLRNIFVLISRAIMSAKKFSSTSEKEVAFAMHYFRKNYNTEISIEEYSESRGLSNCWFIQCFKEITGSSPLQYILKLRISNAQSLLENTDYTITEIANMVGYTNSLYFSRLFHKYIGMSPKEYRKVKLKENLRE
;
A
#
# COMPACT_ATOMS: atom_id res chain seq x y z
N ARG A 1 13.32 -6.46 34.25
CA ARG A 1 13.68 -5.80 32.97
C ARG A 1 12.49 -4.98 32.55
N SER A 2 12.65 -3.65 32.38
CA SER A 2 11.56 -2.70 32.20
C SER A 2 10.88 -2.84 30.82
N ARG A 3 9.59 -2.47 30.74
CA ARG A 3 8.81 -2.44 29.48
C ARG A 3 9.52 -1.70 28.34
N ARG A 4 10.37 -0.71 28.65
CA ARG A 4 11.18 0.05 27.67
C ARG A 4 12.21 -0.82 26.93
N GLN A 5 12.81 -1.83 27.60
CA GLN A 5 13.79 -2.72 26.97
C GLN A 5 13.15 -3.73 26.00
N ARG A 6 11.88 -4.15 26.21
CA ARG A 6 11.16 -5.01 25.25
C ARG A 6 10.80 -4.27 23.98
N GLN A 7 10.46 -2.99 24.04
CA GLN A 7 10.21 -2.16 22.86
C GLN A 7 11.45 -1.95 21.99
N MET A 8 12.64 -1.84 22.59
CA MET A 8 13.90 -1.74 21.84
C MET A 8 14.23 -3.01 21.04
N CYS A 9 14.00 -4.20 21.60
CA CYS A 9 14.30 -5.45 20.91
C CYS A 9 13.38 -5.78 19.71
N ILE A 10 12.16 -5.23 19.66
CA ILE A 10 11.24 -5.38 18.52
C ILE A 10 11.62 -4.40 17.40
N ARG A 11 12.22 -3.26 17.72
CA ARG A 11 12.66 -2.25 16.74
C ARG A 11 13.82 -2.72 15.86
N ASP A 12 14.73 -3.53 16.38
CA ASP A 12 15.94 -3.94 15.66
C ASP A 12 15.71 -5.11 14.67
N ARG A 13 14.56 -5.79 14.72
CA ARG A 13 14.31 -6.96 13.87
C ARG A 13 13.69 -6.64 12.50
N ASN A 14 13.10 -5.49 12.34
CA ASN A 14 12.51 -5.08 11.06
C ASN A 14 13.20 -3.79 10.60
N ASN A 15 14.25 -3.91 9.80
CA ASN A 15 14.89 -2.81 9.07
C ASN A 15 13.93 -2.19 8.03
N ILE A 16 12.67 -1.95 8.41
CA ILE A 16 11.66 -1.39 7.52
C ILE A 16 11.62 0.11 7.75
N LEU A 17 12.09 0.84 6.75
CA LEU A 17 11.99 2.28 6.69
C LEU A 17 10.77 2.65 5.86
N TYR A 18 9.80 3.30 6.49
CA TYR A 18 8.68 3.88 5.77
C TYR A 18 9.06 5.28 5.28
N ILE A 19 9.25 5.41 3.97
CA ILE A 19 9.62 6.68 3.29
C ILE A 19 8.41 7.41 2.68
N GLY A 20 7.19 6.92 2.93
CA GLY A 20 5.96 7.45 2.33
C GLY A 20 5.71 6.94 0.92
N THR A 21 4.56 7.33 0.36
CA THR A 21 4.21 7.16 -1.05
C THR A 21 4.27 8.54 -1.71
N SER A 22 5.40 8.88 -2.31
CA SER A 22 5.49 10.07 -3.14
C SER A 22 5.16 9.71 -4.59
N PRO A 23 4.39 10.53 -5.31
CA PRO A 23 4.22 10.40 -6.75
C PRO A 23 5.56 10.34 -7.51
N ASP A 24 6.59 11.00 -6.98
CA ASP A 24 7.93 11.05 -7.56
C ASP A 24 8.57 9.66 -7.68
N TYR A 25 8.38 8.78 -6.67
CA TYR A 25 8.90 7.40 -6.75
C TYR A 25 8.19 6.60 -7.83
N GLN A 26 6.88 6.70 -7.93
CA GLN A 26 6.08 6.00 -8.95
C GLN A 26 6.48 6.44 -10.35
N TRP A 27 6.66 7.75 -10.54
CA TRP A 27 7.09 8.32 -11.81
C TRP A 27 8.50 7.85 -12.18
N LEU A 28 9.47 7.91 -11.27
CA LEU A 28 10.85 7.46 -11.51
C LEU A 28 10.91 5.96 -11.85
N PHE A 29 10.18 5.12 -11.11
CA PHE A 29 10.12 3.68 -11.42
C PHE A 29 9.44 3.41 -12.77
N GLY A 30 8.37 4.14 -13.10
CA GLY A 30 7.72 4.04 -14.40
C GLY A 30 8.67 4.37 -15.55
N GLN A 31 9.43 5.45 -15.42
CA GLN A 31 10.48 5.83 -16.39
C GLN A 31 11.55 4.74 -16.55
N MET A 32 12.03 4.17 -15.45
CA MET A 32 13.04 3.10 -15.50
C MET A 32 12.52 1.85 -16.21
N ILE A 33 11.26 1.46 -15.93
CA ILE A 33 10.62 0.31 -16.59
C ILE A 33 10.49 0.58 -18.09
N GLN A 34 10.06 1.78 -18.48
CA GLN A 34 9.94 2.17 -19.89
C GLN A 34 11.29 2.14 -20.63
N GLU A 35 12.35 2.66 -20.02
CA GLU A 35 13.70 2.61 -20.60
C GLU A 35 14.24 1.18 -20.74
N LEU A 36 13.96 0.31 -19.77
CA LEU A 36 14.30 -1.12 -19.85
C LEU A 36 13.55 -1.84 -20.98
N GLN A 37 12.29 -1.48 -21.22
CA GLN A 37 11.51 -2.07 -22.31
C GLN A 37 11.93 -1.60 -23.69
N LEU A 38 12.29 -0.33 -23.82
CA LEU A 38 12.64 0.29 -25.11
C LEU A 38 14.12 0.12 -25.49
N CYS A 39 14.99 -0.21 -24.54
CA CYS A 39 16.44 -0.43 -24.73
C CYS A 39 17.10 0.65 -25.61
N ARG A 40 16.74 1.93 -25.41
CA ARG A 40 17.29 3.05 -26.17
C ARG A 40 18.81 3.20 -25.94
N PRO A 41 19.58 3.80 -26.86
CA PRO A 41 20.99 4.02 -26.61
C PRO A 41 21.26 4.71 -25.28
N ARG A 42 22.17 4.16 -24.46
CA ARG A 42 22.57 4.64 -23.11
C ARG A 42 21.46 4.52 -22.05
N TYR A 43 20.53 3.58 -22.22
CA TYR A 43 19.46 3.33 -21.23
C TYR A 43 20.00 2.94 -19.85
N ASP A 44 21.12 2.24 -19.80
CA ASP A 44 21.81 1.80 -18.58
C ASP A 44 22.34 2.99 -17.77
N GLU A 45 22.91 3.99 -18.43
CA GLU A 45 23.34 5.24 -17.78
C GLU A 45 22.14 6.01 -17.22
N LEU A 46 21.06 6.13 -17.99
CA LEU A 46 19.86 6.83 -17.56
C LEU A 46 19.21 6.15 -16.35
N ILE A 47 19.11 4.83 -16.36
CA ILE A 47 18.61 4.04 -15.22
C ILE A 47 19.50 4.26 -13.99
N SER A 48 20.82 4.25 -14.17
CA SER A 48 21.78 4.49 -13.08
C SER A 48 21.59 5.87 -12.44
N LEU A 49 21.34 6.91 -13.25
CA LEU A 49 21.06 8.26 -12.77
C LEU A 49 19.72 8.33 -12.02
N GLN A 50 18.68 7.65 -12.53
CA GLN A 50 17.38 7.60 -11.86
C GLN A 50 17.44 6.85 -10.54
N LEU A 51 18.20 5.74 -10.45
CA LEU A 51 18.47 5.05 -9.19
C LEU A 51 19.18 5.94 -8.18
N ARG A 52 20.22 6.68 -8.61
CA ARG A 52 20.88 7.66 -7.73
C ARG A 52 19.91 8.72 -7.22
N ASN A 53 19.01 9.21 -8.06
CA ASN A 53 17.99 10.17 -7.66
C ASN A 53 17.07 9.57 -6.59
N ILE A 54 16.60 8.33 -6.77
CA ILE A 54 15.80 7.61 -5.77
C ILE A 54 16.54 7.49 -4.44
N PHE A 55 17.84 7.13 -4.44
CA PHE A 55 18.64 7.06 -3.23
C PHE A 55 18.78 8.40 -2.52
N VAL A 56 18.92 9.50 -3.26
CA VAL A 56 18.95 10.85 -2.67
C VAL A 56 17.61 11.20 -2.05
N LEU A 57 16.49 10.91 -2.72
CA LEU A 57 15.15 11.15 -2.19
C LEU A 57 14.89 10.33 -0.92
N ILE A 58 15.28 9.05 -0.91
CA ILE A 58 15.23 8.19 0.26
C ILE A 58 16.06 8.77 1.40
N SER A 59 17.31 9.18 1.14
CA SER A 59 18.20 9.77 2.14
C SER A 59 17.61 11.04 2.75
N ARG A 60 17.01 11.91 1.93
CA ARG A 60 16.32 13.12 2.39
C ARG A 60 15.10 12.77 3.24
N ALA A 61 14.31 11.77 2.84
CA ALA A 61 13.16 11.29 3.61
C ALA A 61 13.59 10.73 4.97
N ILE A 62 14.71 9.98 5.04
CA ILE A 62 15.30 9.47 6.29
C ILE A 62 15.73 10.62 7.20
N MET A 63 16.43 11.61 6.65
CA MET A 63 16.90 12.77 7.41
C MET A 63 15.73 13.60 7.94
N SER A 64 14.69 13.80 7.14
CA SER A 64 13.46 14.49 7.54
C SER A 64 12.69 13.70 8.61
N ALA A 65 12.56 12.38 8.45
CA ALA A 65 11.90 11.51 9.42
C ALA A 65 12.59 11.52 10.80
N LYS A 66 13.91 11.67 10.85
CA LYS A 66 14.63 11.84 12.13
C LYS A 66 14.25 13.14 12.86
N LYS A 67 13.82 14.16 12.13
CA LYS A 67 13.49 15.48 12.67
C LYS A 67 12.03 15.61 13.16
N PHE A 68 11.08 14.79 12.64
CA PHE A 68 9.64 14.97 12.83
C PHE A 68 8.86 13.74 13.28
N SER A 69 9.50 12.67 13.71
CA SER A 69 8.75 11.48 14.05
C SER A 69 8.16 11.59 15.46
N SER A 70 6.92 12.07 15.56
CA SER A 70 6.09 11.84 16.73
C SER A 70 5.82 10.34 16.91
N THR A 71 5.56 9.89 18.14
CA THR A 71 5.24 8.48 18.40
C THR A 71 4.04 8.01 17.57
N SER A 72 3.06 8.89 17.36
CA SER A 72 1.87 8.63 16.55
C SER A 72 2.16 8.37 15.08
N GLU A 73 3.05 9.14 14.46
CA GLU A 73 3.42 8.93 13.04
C GLU A 73 4.11 7.58 12.83
N LYS A 74 4.96 7.17 13.77
CA LYS A 74 5.62 5.85 13.74
C LYS A 74 4.61 4.72 13.84
N GLU A 75 3.68 4.81 14.80
CA GLU A 75 2.67 3.77 14.98
C GLU A 75 1.74 3.68 13.77
N VAL A 76 1.37 4.81 13.16
CA VAL A 76 0.58 4.81 11.92
C VAL A 76 1.36 4.22 10.75
N ALA A 77 2.66 4.54 10.60
CA ALA A 77 3.50 3.94 9.56
C ALA A 77 3.63 2.42 9.71
N PHE A 78 3.79 1.91 10.95
CA PHE A 78 3.77 0.47 11.23
C PHE A 78 2.44 -0.16 10.88
N ALA A 79 1.32 0.50 11.22
CA ALA A 79 -0.01 0.03 10.89
C ALA A 79 -0.23 -0.07 9.37
N MET A 80 0.16 0.96 8.62
CA MET A 80 0.06 0.96 7.16
C MET A 80 0.86 -0.19 6.53
N HIS A 81 2.07 -0.46 7.03
CA HIS A 81 2.86 -1.59 6.59
C HIS A 81 2.17 -2.93 6.89
N TYR A 82 1.69 -3.10 8.11
CA TYR A 82 0.96 -4.29 8.54
C TYR A 82 -0.29 -4.52 7.67
N PHE A 83 -1.08 -3.49 7.43
CA PHE A 83 -2.29 -3.59 6.60
C PHE A 83 -1.99 -3.92 5.15
N ARG A 84 -0.93 -3.37 4.57
CA ARG A 84 -0.48 -3.72 3.21
C ARG A 84 -0.07 -5.18 3.08
N LYS A 85 0.55 -5.74 4.11
CA LYS A 85 0.99 -7.15 4.11
C LYS A 85 -0.17 -8.12 4.33
N ASN A 86 -1.19 -7.71 5.10
CA ASN A 86 -2.25 -8.60 5.57
C ASN A 86 -3.65 -8.21 5.07
N TYR A 87 -3.77 -7.31 4.09
CA TYR A 87 -5.08 -6.78 3.64
C TYR A 87 -6.08 -7.88 3.21
N ASN A 88 -5.60 -9.02 2.76
CA ASN A 88 -6.40 -10.16 2.29
C ASN A 88 -6.88 -11.09 3.39
N THR A 89 -6.51 -10.83 4.64
CA THR A 89 -6.97 -11.58 5.81
C THR A 89 -8.00 -10.77 6.59
N GLU A 90 -8.66 -11.39 7.56
CA GLU A 90 -9.49 -10.68 8.51
C GLU A 90 -8.58 -9.88 9.46
N ILE A 91 -8.79 -8.57 9.52
CA ILE A 91 -8.02 -7.66 10.37
C ILE A 91 -8.96 -7.01 11.38
N SER A 92 -8.78 -7.34 12.66
CA SER A 92 -9.37 -6.63 13.77
C SER A 92 -8.50 -5.41 14.12
N ILE A 93 -9.07 -4.21 14.02
CA ILE A 93 -8.37 -2.97 14.38
C ILE A 93 -8.16 -2.89 15.89
N GLU A 94 -9.09 -3.45 16.66
CA GLU A 94 -9.03 -3.52 18.12
C GLU A 94 -7.86 -4.39 18.56
N GLU A 95 -7.79 -5.64 18.09
CA GLU A 95 -6.67 -6.55 18.38
C GLU A 95 -5.33 -5.97 17.94
N TYR A 96 -5.29 -5.31 16.78
CA TYR A 96 -4.08 -4.64 16.31
C TYR A 96 -3.63 -3.55 17.30
N SER A 97 -4.54 -2.64 17.69
CA SER A 97 -4.21 -1.56 18.61
C SER A 97 -3.78 -2.07 19.98
N GLU A 98 -4.47 -3.07 20.52
CA GLU A 98 -4.12 -3.73 21.78
C GLU A 98 -2.74 -4.40 21.72
N SER A 99 -2.41 -5.09 20.64
CA SER A 99 -1.10 -5.72 20.43
C SER A 99 0.05 -4.70 20.44
N ARG A 100 -0.26 -3.44 20.11
CA ARG A 100 0.67 -2.32 20.14
C ARG A 100 0.67 -1.56 21.48
N GLY A 101 -0.22 -1.92 22.42
CA GLY A 101 -0.41 -1.22 23.69
C GLY A 101 -1.06 0.17 23.53
N LEU A 102 -1.88 0.33 22.48
CA LEU A 102 -2.58 1.57 22.14
C LEU A 102 -4.07 1.43 22.46
N SER A 103 -4.72 2.51 22.84
CA SER A 103 -6.18 2.50 22.88
C SER A 103 -6.74 2.56 21.46
N ASN A 104 -7.78 1.76 21.19
CA ASN A 104 -8.40 1.68 19.87
C ASN A 104 -8.91 3.03 19.37
N CYS A 105 -9.55 3.81 20.25
CA CYS A 105 -10.06 5.15 19.93
C CYS A 105 -8.93 6.10 19.52
N TRP A 106 -7.85 6.15 20.30
CA TRP A 106 -6.69 6.98 20.00
C TRP A 106 -6.04 6.57 18.67
N PHE A 107 -5.86 5.26 18.45
CA PHE A 107 -5.26 4.76 17.22
C PHE A 107 -6.08 5.15 15.97
N ILE A 108 -7.41 4.95 16.00
CA ILE A 108 -8.29 5.30 14.87
C ILE A 108 -8.23 6.80 14.59
N GLN A 109 -8.21 7.64 15.62
CA GLN A 109 -8.12 9.09 15.47
C GLN A 109 -6.79 9.51 14.86
N CYS A 110 -5.65 9.07 15.43
CA CYS A 110 -4.32 9.37 14.92
C CYS A 110 -4.13 8.88 13.48
N PHE A 111 -4.60 7.66 13.18
CA PHE A 111 -4.52 7.11 11.83
C PHE A 111 -5.30 7.97 10.84
N LYS A 112 -6.51 8.41 11.21
CA LYS A 112 -7.33 9.29 10.37
C LYS A 112 -6.72 10.67 10.17
N GLU A 113 -6.17 11.27 11.23
CA GLU A 113 -5.49 12.58 11.16
C GLU A 113 -4.28 12.54 10.23
N ILE A 114 -3.47 11.48 10.30
CA ILE A 114 -2.23 11.37 9.54
C ILE A 114 -2.48 10.92 8.09
N THR A 115 -3.43 9.99 7.86
CA THR A 115 -3.65 9.39 6.52
C THR A 115 -4.86 9.96 5.77
N GLY A 116 -5.69 10.76 6.44
CA GLY A 116 -6.95 11.29 5.88
C GLY A 116 -8.09 10.28 5.80
N SER A 117 -7.89 9.03 6.24
CA SER A 117 -8.91 7.97 6.20
C SER A 117 -8.82 7.06 7.43
N SER A 118 -9.96 6.47 7.85
CA SER A 118 -9.92 5.50 8.94
C SER A 118 -9.14 4.23 8.55
N PRO A 119 -8.62 3.44 9.53
CA PRO A 119 -7.93 2.18 9.25
C PRO A 119 -8.74 1.23 8.38
N LEU A 120 -10.03 1.06 8.65
CA LEU A 120 -10.93 0.20 7.86
C LEU A 120 -11.10 0.71 6.42
N GLN A 121 -11.25 2.03 6.23
CA GLN A 121 -11.32 2.63 4.90
C GLN A 121 -10.00 2.47 4.13
N TYR A 122 -8.87 2.54 4.82
CA TYR A 122 -7.55 2.31 4.22
C TYR A 122 -7.39 0.85 3.74
N ILE A 123 -7.74 -0.13 4.57
CA ILE A 123 -7.72 -1.56 4.22
C ILE A 123 -8.65 -1.82 3.02
N LEU A 124 -9.85 -1.23 3.04
CA LEU A 124 -10.78 -1.35 1.92
C LEU A 124 -10.23 -0.81 0.61
N LYS A 125 -9.60 0.38 0.63
CA LYS A 125 -8.93 0.94 -0.55
C LYS A 125 -7.84 0.01 -1.07
N LEU A 126 -7.03 -0.59 -0.18
CA LEU A 126 -6.03 -1.58 -0.55
C LEU A 126 -6.65 -2.79 -1.26
N ARG A 127 -7.73 -3.34 -0.72
CA ARG A 127 -8.44 -4.49 -1.31
C ARG A 127 -8.98 -4.16 -2.71
N ILE A 128 -9.62 -2.99 -2.86
CA ILE A 128 -10.16 -2.55 -4.14
C ILE A 128 -9.05 -2.31 -5.16
N SER A 129 -7.96 -1.65 -4.78
CA SER A 129 -6.82 -1.40 -5.68
C SER A 129 -6.16 -2.71 -6.15
N ASN A 130 -5.98 -3.67 -5.24
CA ASN A 130 -5.44 -4.99 -5.61
C ASN A 130 -6.43 -5.78 -6.49
N ALA A 131 -7.74 -5.67 -6.24
CA ALA A 131 -8.75 -6.27 -7.09
C ALA A 131 -8.73 -5.68 -8.51
N GLN A 132 -8.56 -4.37 -8.67
CA GLN A 132 -8.39 -3.73 -9.99
C GLN A 132 -7.18 -4.32 -10.73
N SER A 133 -6.02 -4.40 -10.07
CA SER A 133 -4.82 -4.99 -10.66
C SER A 133 -5.02 -6.44 -11.09
N LEU A 134 -5.69 -7.26 -10.27
CA LEU A 134 -6.02 -8.65 -10.63
C LEU A 134 -7.01 -8.74 -11.81
N LEU A 135 -8.01 -7.84 -11.86
CA LEU A 135 -8.96 -7.77 -12.96
C LEU A 135 -8.31 -7.38 -14.29
N GLU A 136 -7.28 -6.55 -14.25
CA GLU A 136 -6.54 -6.06 -15.42
C GLU A 136 -5.53 -7.07 -15.94
N ASN A 137 -4.86 -7.81 -15.04
CA ASN A 137 -3.68 -8.59 -15.39
C ASN A 137 -3.88 -10.11 -15.32
N THR A 138 -5.07 -10.59 -14.99
CA THR A 138 -5.34 -12.03 -14.83
C THR A 138 -6.73 -12.43 -15.34
N ASP A 139 -6.87 -13.72 -15.68
CA ASP A 139 -8.15 -14.31 -16.09
C ASP A 139 -8.94 -14.95 -14.93
N TYR A 140 -8.54 -14.72 -13.68
CA TYR A 140 -9.24 -15.23 -12.52
C TYR A 140 -10.71 -14.81 -12.51
N THR A 141 -11.58 -15.70 -12.08
CA THR A 141 -13.01 -15.39 -11.90
C THR A 141 -13.22 -14.32 -10.85
N ILE A 142 -14.36 -13.63 -10.89
CA ILE A 142 -14.70 -12.61 -9.89
C ILE A 142 -14.74 -13.20 -8.47
N THR A 143 -15.14 -14.47 -8.35
CA THR A 143 -15.16 -15.17 -7.05
C THR A 143 -13.75 -15.45 -6.54
N GLU A 144 -12.85 -15.89 -7.39
CA GLU A 144 -11.44 -16.09 -7.01
C GLU A 144 -10.79 -14.76 -6.59
N ILE A 145 -10.98 -13.69 -7.38
CA ILE A 145 -10.47 -12.37 -7.04
C ILE A 145 -11.03 -11.88 -5.69
N ALA A 146 -12.35 -12.05 -5.46
CA ALA A 146 -12.95 -11.70 -4.18
C ALA A 146 -12.24 -12.41 -3.02
N ASN A 147 -12.01 -13.72 -3.13
CA ASN A 147 -11.30 -14.51 -2.13
C ASN A 147 -9.85 -14.03 -1.94
N MET A 148 -9.13 -13.78 -3.04
CA MET A 148 -7.73 -13.34 -3.01
C MET A 148 -7.56 -11.97 -2.32
N VAL A 149 -8.56 -11.10 -2.39
CA VAL A 149 -8.53 -9.79 -1.72
C VAL A 149 -9.24 -9.79 -0.36
N GLY A 150 -9.61 -10.97 0.16
CA GLY A 150 -10.12 -11.14 1.53
C GLY A 150 -11.63 -10.98 1.68
N TYR A 151 -12.41 -11.33 0.65
CA TYR A 151 -13.87 -11.42 0.71
C TYR A 151 -14.36 -12.82 0.39
N THR A 152 -14.98 -13.50 1.35
CA THR A 152 -15.59 -14.82 1.17
C THR A 152 -16.88 -14.77 0.35
N ASN A 153 -17.59 -13.63 0.37
CA ASN A 153 -18.82 -13.41 -0.38
C ASN A 153 -18.57 -12.50 -1.59
N SER A 154 -18.57 -13.12 -2.79
CA SER A 154 -18.32 -12.43 -4.07
C SER A 154 -19.42 -11.42 -4.46
N LEU A 155 -20.67 -11.63 -4.01
CA LEU A 155 -21.75 -10.66 -4.25
C LEU A 155 -21.56 -9.40 -3.41
N TYR A 156 -21.18 -9.55 -2.14
CA TYR A 156 -20.82 -8.43 -1.29
C TYR A 156 -19.62 -7.65 -1.85
N PHE A 157 -18.57 -8.37 -2.25
CA PHE A 157 -17.42 -7.78 -2.93
C PHE A 157 -17.83 -6.97 -4.16
N SER A 158 -18.67 -7.54 -5.04
CA SER A 158 -19.11 -6.87 -6.27
C SER A 158 -19.87 -5.58 -6.02
N ARG A 159 -20.76 -5.57 -5.01
CA ARG A 159 -21.47 -4.35 -4.58
C ARG A 159 -20.52 -3.30 -4.03
N LEU A 160 -19.54 -3.72 -3.24
CA LEU A 160 -18.54 -2.86 -2.65
C LEU A 160 -17.63 -2.25 -3.73
N PHE A 161 -17.16 -3.08 -4.66
CA PHE A 161 -16.36 -2.65 -5.81
C PHE A 161 -17.12 -1.62 -6.65
N HIS A 162 -18.39 -1.91 -6.98
CA HIS A 162 -19.24 -0.96 -7.71
C HIS A 162 -19.40 0.37 -6.96
N LYS A 163 -19.58 0.35 -5.64
CA LYS A 163 -19.69 1.56 -4.82
C LYS A 163 -18.46 2.45 -4.91
N TYR A 164 -17.26 1.85 -5.01
CA TYR A 164 -15.99 2.61 -4.99
C TYR A 164 -15.49 2.98 -6.39
N ILE A 165 -15.78 2.17 -7.40
CA ILE A 165 -15.28 2.32 -8.77
C ILE A 165 -16.36 2.88 -9.72
N GLY A 166 -17.64 2.79 -9.35
CA GLY A 166 -18.76 3.25 -10.17
C GLY A 166 -19.25 2.20 -11.18
N MET A 167 -18.59 1.04 -11.31
CA MET A 167 -18.99 -0.05 -12.19
C MET A 167 -18.71 -1.41 -11.56
N SER A 168 -19.39 -2.47 -12.04
CA SER A 168 -19.15 -3.82 -11.53
C SER A 168 -17.77 -4.35 -11.92
N PRO A 169 -17.20 -5.33 -11.18
CA PRO A 169 -15.93 -5.95 -11.54
C PRO A 169 -15.90 -6.52 -12.94
N LYS A 170 -17.03 -7.10 -13.41
CA LYS A 170 -17.15 -7.66 -14.75
C LYS A 170 -17.13 -6.58 -15.85
N GLU A 171 -17.80 -5.47 -15.62
CA GLU A 171 -17.77 -4.31 -16.52
C GLU A 171 -16.37 -3.67 -16.55
N TYR A 172 -15.75 -3.50 -15.40
CA TYR A 172 -14.41 -2.96 -15.28
C TYR A 172 -13.40 -3.77 -16.11
N ARG A 173 -13.39 -5.10 -15.98
CA ARG A 173 -12.54 -5.99 -16.78
C ARG A 173 -12.77 -5.79 -18.28
N LYS A 174 -14.05 -5.74 -18.72
CA LYS A 174 -14.38 -5.57 -20.15
C LYS A 174 -13.87 -4.24 -20.72
N VAL A 175 -13.96 -3.17 -19.93
CA VAL A 175 -13.47 -1.84 -20.34
C VAL A 175 -11.97 -1.88 -20.50
N LYS A 176 -11.24 -2.41 -19.50
CA LYS A 176 -9.77 -2.47 -19.50
C LYS A 176 -9.22 -3.37 -20.61
N LEU A 177 -9.84 -4.52 -20.87
CA LEU A 177 -9.46 -5.36 -22.01
C LEU A 177 -9.64 -4.67 -23.36
N LYS A 178 -10.64 -3.80 -23.52
CA LYS A 178 -10.83 -3.02 -24.75
C LYS A 178 -9.83 -1.88 -24.89
N GLU A 179 -9.39 -1.28 -23.80
CA GLU A 179 -8.36 -0.25 -23.79
C GLU A 179 -7.02 -0.85 -24.22
N ASN A 180 -6.61 -1.97 -23.63
CA ASN A 180 -5.35 -2.67 -23.94
C ASN A 180 -5.27 -3.21 -25.38
N LEU A 181 -6.42 -3.44 -26.05
CA LEU A 181 -6.46 -3.88 -27.46
C LEU A 181 -6.37 -2.72 -28.47
N ARG A 182 -6.39 -1.47 -28.00
CA ARG A 182 -6.32 -0.26 -28.86
C ARG A 182 -4.95 0.42 -28.82
N GLU A 183 -4.08 0.00 -27.91
CA GLU A 183 -2.66 0.36 -27.83
C GLU A 183 -1.79 -0.64 -28.58
#